data_483b877b9ffa3776aee7fd11efa7a349
#
_entry.id   483b877b9ffa3776aee7fd11efa7a349
#
_cell.length_a   1.000
_cell.length_b   1.000
_cell.length_c   1.000
_cell.angle_alpha   90.00
_cell.angle_beta   90.00
_cell.angle_gamma   90.00
#
_symmetry.space_group_name_H-M   'P 1'
#
loop_
_entity.id
_entity.type
_entity.pdbx_description
1 polymer ?
#
loop_
_entity_poly.entity_id
_entity_poly.type
_entity_poly.pdbx_seq_one_letter_code
_entity_poly.pdbx_strand_id
1 'polypeptide(L)'
;RGRAGGPGRPVPGSFRRRGLHRLEAEQPPAGGLAAPDRVEAERALAPFPVGKLALYTACAGVPPEVTLPIVLDVGTNNEALLEDPFYIGIRQKRLAGKEYDDFIEEFVTAVEVAFPKCAIQWEDFANPNASPILERYRHRISSFNDDIQGTAAVGVAGVIAATRMKGERLRDQNYMFFGAGSAGLGIAELLWRLMVDEGCTEEEARAKVWMVDSKGLIV
;
A
#
# COMPACT_ATOMS: atom_id res chain seq x y z
N ARG A 1 14.10 -25.55 42.66
CA ARG A 1 12.75 -24.91 42.82
C ARG A 1 12.45 -24.18 41.53
N GLY A 2 11.62 -24.83 40.67
CA GLY A 2 11.19 -24.31 39.40
C GLY A 2 10.22 -23.14 39.57
N ARG A 3 10.28 -22.18 38.65
CA ARG A 3 9.17 -21.23 38.40
C ARG A 3 8.51 -21.64 37.09
N ALA A 4 7.24 -21.98 37.20
CA ALA A 4 6.36 -22.28 36.13
C ALA A 4 6.15 -21.02 35.27
N GLY A 5 6.33 -21.14 33.95
CA GLY A 5 5.91 -20.17 32.99
C GLY A 5 4.38 -20.11 32.95
N GLY A 6 3.81 -18.90 33.08
CA GLY A 6 2.39 -18.67 32.94
C GLY A 6 1.93 -18.95 31.49
N PRO A 7 0.67 -19.32 31.28
CA PRO A 7 0.15 -19.62 29.95
C PRO A 7 0.14 -18.34 29.10
N GLY A 8 0.78 -18.40 27.92
CA GLY A 8 0.71 -17.37 26.91
C GLY A 8 -0.77 -17.09 26.56
N ARG A 9 -1.12 -15.82 26.42
CA ARG A 9 -2.45 -15.40 26.03
C ARG A 9 -2.80 -16.06 24.67
N PRO A 10 -3.94 -16.70 24.55
CA PRO A 10 -4.34 -17.29 23.27
C PRO A 10 -4.52 -16.16 22.24
N VAL A 11 -3.90 -16.32 21.09
CA VAL A 11 -4.16 -15.51 19.90
C VAL A 11 -5.63 -15.72 19.54
N PRO A 12 -6.44 -14.66 19.32
CA PRO A 12 -7.87 -14.79 19.04
C PRO A 12 -8.13 -15.77 17.89
N GLY A 13 -8.98 -16.76 18.11
CA GLY A 13 -9.24 -17.85 17.17
C GLY A 13 -9.95 -17.46 15.87
N SER A 14 -10.30 -16.18 15.71
CA SER A 14 -10.92 -15.61 14.51
C SER A 14 -9.96 -15.49 13.33
N PHE A 15 -8.68 -15.31 13.57
CA PHE A 15 -7.64 -15.20 12.54
C PHE A 15 -7.52 -16.50 11.69
N ARG A 16 -7.82 -17.66 12.27
CA ARG A 16 -7.78 -18.94 11.56
C ARG A 16 -8.96 -19.16 10.61
N ARG A 17 -10.06 -18.42 10.74
CA ARG A 17 -11.28 -18.66 9.97
C ARG A 17 -11.49 -17.73 8.77
N ARG A 18 -10.70 -16.68 8.63
CA ARG A 18 -10.93 -15.62 7.63
C ARG A 18 -9.85 -15.50 6.54
N GLY A 19 -9.18 -16.58 6.20
CA GLY A 19 -8.37 -16.63 4.99
C GLY A 19 -6.90 -16.23 5.12
N LEU A 20 -6.37 -16.06 6.34
CA LEU A 20 -4.94 -16.04 6.54
C LEU A 20 -4.41 -17.48 6.59
N HIS A 21 -4.10 -18.01 5.44
CA HIS A 21 -3.37 -19.28 5.36
C HIS A 21 -1.98 -19.10 5.96
N ARG A 22 -1.85 -19.59 7.21
CA ARG A 22 -0.61 -19.93 7.88
C ARG A 22 0.43 -18.82 8.08
N LEU A 23 0.27 -18.07 9.15
CA LEU A 23 1.42 -17.49 9.86
C LEU A 23 2.12 -18.55 10.75
N GLU A 24 2.32 -19.74 10.22
CA GLU A 24 3.27 -20.71 10.78
C GLU A 24 4.58 -20.54 10.01
N ALA A 25 5.15 -19.36 10.06
CA ALA A 25 6.52 -19.15 9.64
C ALA A 25 7.39 -19.18 10.90
N GLU A 26 8.48 -19.91 10.84
CA GLU A 26 9.63 -19.69 11.74
C GLU A 26 9.85 -18.17 11.81
N GLN A 27 10.05 -17.63 13.00
CA GLN A 27 10.18 -16.19 13.22
C GLN A 27 11.22 -15.62 12.26
N PRO A 28 10.85 -14.77 11.30
CA PRO A 28 11.83 -14.07 10.49
C PRO A 28 12.64 -13.12 11.37
N PRO A 29 13.88 -12.81 11.01
CA PRO A 29 14.68 -11.83 11.72
C PRO A 29 13.96 -10.48 11.76
N ALA A 30 14.14 -9.75 12.85
CA ALA A 30 13.51 -8.45 13.07
C ALA A 30 13.79 -7.48 11.92
N GLY A 31 12.75 -6.99 11.27
CA GLY A 31 12.86 -5.95 10.24
C GLY A 31 12.24 -6.27 8.89
N GLY A 32 11.37 -7.27 8.78
CA GLY A 32 10.70 -7.59 7.51
C GLY A 32 9.72 -6.52 7.02
N LEU A 33 9.63 -6.37 5.70
CA LEU A 33 8.60 -5.57 5.03
C LEU A 33 7.39 -6.47 4.76
N ALA A 34 6.20 -6.03 5.17
CA ALA A 34 4.96 -6.73 4.85
C ALA A 34 4.42 -6.27 3.50
N ALA A 35 3.93 -7.18 2.73
CA ALA A 35 3.48 -7.00 1.36
C ALA A 35 1.94 -7.07 1.23
N PRO A 36 1.42 -6.90 0.05
CA PRO A 36 0.22 -6.18 -0.32
C PRO A 36 -1.10 -6.96 -0.26
N ASP A 37 -2.18 -6.19 -0.24
CA ASP A 37 -3.55 -6.65 -0.46
C ASP A 37 -3.82 -6.91 -1.94
N ARG A 38 -4.60 -7.95 -2.23
CA ARG A 38 -5.11 -8.26 -3.57
C ARG A 38 -6.44 -7.59 -3.84
N VAL A 39 -6.42 -6.32 -4.09
CA VAL A 39 -7.65 -5.63 -4.48
C VAL A 39 -8.03 -5.91 -5.94
N GLU A 40 -7.07 -6.21 -6.79
CA GLU A 40 -7.27 -6.48 -8.21
C GLU A 40 -6.58 -7.78 -8.66
N ALA A 41 -6.44 -8.74 -7.78
CA ALA A 41 -5.78 -10.01 -8.07
C ALA A 41 -6.53 -10.90 -9.07
N GLU A 42 -7.32 -10.31 -9.94
CA GLU A 42 -7.90 -10.99 -11.09
C GLU A 42 -6.83 -11.45 -12.11
N ARG A 43 -5.60 -11.00 -11.97
CA ARG A 43 -4.57 -11.21 -13.01
C ARG A 43 -3.35 -12.00 -12.62
N ALA A 44 -3.00 -12.19 -11.37
CA ALA A 44 -1.79 -12.97 -11.09
C ALA A 44 -1.61 -13.34 -9.62
N LEU A 45 -1.81 -14.56 -9.36
CA LEU A 45 -1.80 -15.16 -8.04
C LEU A 45 -0.45 -15.30 -7.35
N ALA A 46 0.66 -15.16 -8.01
CA ALA A 46 1.94 -15.38 -7.40
C ALA A 46 3.09 -14.46 -7.86
N PRO A 47 3.10 -13.90 -9.07
CA PRO A 47 4.28 -13.19 -9.53
C PRO A 47 4.45 -11.80 -8.91
N PHE A 48 3.39 -11.13 -8.45
CA PHE A 48 3.47 -9.75 -7.98
C PHE A 48 4.32 -9.59 -6.71
N PRO A 49 4.04 -10.28 -5.60
CA PRO A 49 4.89 -10.20 -4.40
C PRO A 49 6.32 -10.65 -4.67
N VAL A 50 6.52 -11.72 -5.42
CA VAL A 50 7.86 -12.22 -5.78
C VAL A 50 8.61 -11.21 -6.64
N GLY A 51 7.96 -10.63 -7.65
CA GLY A 51 8.54 -9.60 -8.51
C GLY A 51 8.92 -8.35 -7.72
N LYS A 52 8.05 -7.87 -6.84
CA LYS A 52 8.31 -6.70 -5.98
C LYS A 52 9.50 -6.95 -5.06
N LEU A 53 9.55 -8.10 -4.36
CA LEU A 53 10.69 -8.44 -3.50
C LEU A 53 11.99 -8.61 -4.28
N ALA A 54 11.94 -9.18 -5.48
CA ALA A 54 13.11 -9.26 -6.36
C ALA A 54 13.65 -7.87 -6.72
N LEU A 55 12.77 -6.90 -6.98
CA LEU A 55 13.15 -5.50 -7.22
C LEU A 55 13.76 -4.86 -5.97
N TYR A 56 13.21 -5.06 -4.79
CA TYR A 56 13.80 -4.56 -3.55
C TYR A 56 15.21 -5.11 -3.34
N THR A 57 15.41 -6.39 -3.59
CA THR A 57 16.74 -6.99 -3.47
C THR A 57 17.69 -6.45 -4.55
N ALA A 58 17.28 -6.46 -5.81
CA ALA A 58 18.14 -6.11 -6.92
C ALA A 58 18.45 -4.60 -6.99
N CYS A 59 17.48 -3.74 -6.69
CA CYS A 59 17.60 -2.30 -6.89
C CYS A 59 17.88 -1.54 -5.61
N ALA A 60 17.42 -2.04 -4.45
CA ALA A 60 17.57 -1.37 -3.16
C ALA A 60 18.49 -2.11 -2.19
N GLY A 61 18.99 -3.29 -2.55
CA GLY A 61 19.90 -4.07 -1.72
C GLY A 61 19.26 -4.62 -0.44
N VAL A 62 17.93 -4.74 -0.40
CA VAL A 62 17.20 -5.29 0.74
C VAL A 62 17.39 -6.82 0.75
N PRO A 63 17.98 -7.42 1.80
CA PRO A 63 18.14 -8.86 1.88
C PRO A 63 16.77 -9.57 1.89
N PRO A 64 16.58 -10.67 1.15
CA PRO A 64 15.31 -11.41 1.13
C PRO A 64 14.87 -11.89 2.51
N GLU A 65 15.83 -12.19 3.38
CA GLU A 65 15.61 -12.73 4.73
C GLU A 65 14.93 -11.73 5.68
N VAL A 66 14.95 -10.43 5.34
CA VAL A 66 14.29 -9.39 6.13
C VAL A 66 12.97 -8.93 5.53
N THR A 67 12.46 -9.66 4.52
CA THR A 67 11.20 -9.34 3.85
C THR A 67 10.18 -10.47 4.04
N LEU A 68 8.91 -10.12 4.24
CA LEU A 68 7.81 -11.06 4.37
C LEU A 68 6.66 -10.64 3.47
N PRO A 69 6.44 -11.33 2.34
CA PRO A 69 5.29 -11.07 1.48
C PRO A 69 4.02 -11.66 2.11
N ILE A 70 3.00 -10.83 2.31
CA ILE A 70 1.70 -11.24 2.83
C ILE A 70 0.63 -10.80 1.82
N VAL A 71 -0.27 -11.70 1.48
CA VAL A 71 -1.44 -11.41 0.65
C VAL A 71 -2.69 -11.51 1.50
N LEU A 72 -3.47 -10.44 1.55
CA LEU A 72 -4.74 -10.36 2.25
C LEU A 72 -5.86 -10.68 1.26
N ASP A 73 -6.42 -11.90 1.33
CA ASP A 73 -7.52 -12.30 0.46
C ASP A 73 -8.86 -11.95 1.13
N VAL A 74 -9.53 -10.95 0.58
CA VAL A 74 -10.83 -10.45 1.08
C VAL A 74 -12.01 -10.89 0.21
N GLY A 75 -11.80 -11.85 -0.70
CA GLY A 75 -12.79 -12.31 -1.66
C GLY A 75 -12.86 -11.46 -2.93
N THR A 76 -13.75 -11.83 -3.85
CA THR A 76 -13.89 -11.17 -5.15
C THR A 76 -15.35 -10.91 -5.48
N ASN A 77 -15.61 -9.81 -6.23
CA ASN A 77 -16.92 -9.52 -6.84
C ASN A 77 -17.00 -9.99 -8.29
N ASN A 78 -15.94 -10.56 -8.84
CA ASN A 78 -15.94 -11.12 -10.18
C ASN A 78 -16.62 -12.50 -10.17
N GLU A 79 -17.82 -12.57 -10.75
CA GLU A 79 -18.63 -13.80 -10.77
C GLU A 79 -17.97 -14.90 -11.61
N ALA A 80 -17.26 -14.55 -12.68
CA ALA A 80 -16.55 -15.54 -13.48
C ALA A 80 -15.45 -16.25 -12.67
N LEU A 81 -14.76 -15.54 -11.77
CA LEU A 81 -13.77 -16.14 -10.87
C LEU A 81 -14.42 -16.99 -9.77
N LEU A 82 -15.59 -16.58 -9.28
CA LEU A 82 -16.31 -17.38 -8.28
C LEU A 82 -16.76 -18.73 -8.85
N GLU A 83 -17.02 -18.80 -10.14
CA GLU A 83 -17.44 -20.01 -10.87
C GLU A 83 -16.25 -20.81 -11.42
N ASP A 84 -15.07 -20.22 -11.58
CA ASP A 84 -13.89 -20.89 -12.12
C ASP A 84 -13.37 -21.96 -11.14
N PRO A 85 -13.34 -23.25 -11.53
CA PRO A 85 -12.83 -24.33 -10.67
C PRO A 85 -11.34 -24.19 -10.33
N PHE A 86 -10.57 -23.43 -11.11
CA PHE A 86 -9.14 -23.17 -10.91
C PHE A 86 -8.85 -21.90 -10.11
N TYR A 87 -9.89 -21.13 -9.74
CA TYR A 87 -9.69 -19.97 -8.89
C TYR A 87 -9.19 -20.37 -7.50
N ILE A 88 -8.00 -19.91 -7.13
CA ILE A 88 -7.33 -20.28 -5.87
C ILE A 88 -7.60 -19.30 -4.72
N GLY A 89 -8.26 -18.16 -4.98
CA GLY A 89 -8.69 -17.21 -3.94
C GLY A 89 -9.93 -17.70 -3.19
N ILE A 90 -10.30 -16.97 -2.14
CA ILE A 90 -11.50 -17.27 -1.35
C ILE A 90 -12.74 -17.01 -2.20
N ARG A 91 -13.57 -18.06 -2.35
CA ARG A 91 -14.80 -18.01 -3.15
C ARG A 91 -15.96 -17.40 -2.36
N GLN A 92 -15.86 -16.11 -2.13
CA GLN A 92 -16.90 -15.31 -1.48
C GLN A 92 -16.94 -13.92 -2.08
N LYS A 93 -18.06 -13.21 -1.92
CA LYS A 93 -18.13 -11.79 -2.25
C LYS A 93 -17.12 -11.02 -1.39
N ARG A 94 -16.55 -9.98 -1.99
CA ARG A 94 -15.53 -9.14 -1.35
C ARG A 94 -16.08 -8.51 -0.08
N LEU A 95 -15.29 -8.56 0.98
CA LEU A 95 -15.55 -7.81 2.22
C LEU A 95 -15.61 -6.31 1.93
N ALA A 96 -16.51 -5.62 2.61
CA ALA A 96 -16.70 -4.18 2.46
C ALA A 96 -17.11 -3.53 3.79
N GLY A 97 -16.94 -2.21 3.87
CA GLY A 97 -17.34 -1.43 5.04
C GLY A 97 -16.66 -1.93 6.32
N LYS A 98 -17.43 -2.00 7.40
CA LYS A 98 -16.90 -2.34 8.73
C LYS A 98 -16.20 -3.70 8.79
N GLU A 99 -16.68 -4.71 8.08
CA GLU A 99 -16.05 -6.04 8.09
C GLU A 99 -14.65 -6.01 7.45
N TYR A 100 -14.49 -5.21 6.40
CA TYR A 100 -13.20 -4.97 5.79
C TYR A 100 -12.26 -4.22 6.74
N ASP A 101 -12.76 -3.16 7.37
CA ASP A 101 -11.99 -2.36 8.33
C ASP A 101 -11.55 -3.18 9.55
N ASP A 102 -12.41 -4.02 10.08
CA ASP A 102 -12.12 -4.92 11.19
C ASP A 102 -11.04 -5.96 10.80
N PHE A 103 -11.10 -6.46 9.57
CA PHE A 103 -10.09 -7.39 9.05
C PHE A 103 -8.71 -6.75 8.92
N ILE A 104 -8.64 -5.53 8.39
CA ILE A 104 -7.37 -4.78 8.32
C ILE A 104 -6.84 -4.45 9.72
N GLU A 105 -7.68 -4.06 10.66
CA GLU A 105 -7.29 -3.81 12.05
C GLU A 105 -6.74 -5.07 12.71
N GLU A 106 -7.38 -6.22 12.49
CA GLU A 106 -6.91 -7.51 13.00
C GLU A 106 -5.53 -7.87 12.43
N PHE A 107 -5.31 -7.65 11.11
CA PHE A 107 -4.03 -7.85 10.46
C PHE A 107 -2.93 -6.96 11.07
N VAL A 108 -3.19 -5.65 11.16
CA VAL A 108 -2.20 -4.70 11.71
C VAL A 108 -1.84 -5.06 13.15
N THR A 109 -2.84 -5.37 13.98
CA THR A 109 -2.63 -5.77 15.37
C THR A 109 -1.79 -7.04 15.48
N ALA A 110 -2.03 -8.01 14.60
CA ALA A 110 -1.24 -9.24 14.56
C ALA A 110 0.22 -8.98 14.15
N VAL A 111 0.44 -8.09 13.18
CA VAL A 111 1.79 -7.68 12.75
C VAL A 111 2.52 -6.95 13.87
N GLU A 112 1.88 -6.03 14.57
CA GLU A 112 2.50 -5.34 15.72
C GLU A 112 2.96 -6.30 16.81
N VAL A 113 2.22 -7.37 17.05
CA VAL A 113 2.57 -8.40 18.05
C VAL A 113 3.70 -9.31 17.55
N ALA A 114 3.61 -9.76 16.29
CA ALA A 114 4.56 -10.73 15.73
C ALA A 114 5.88 -10.06 15.29
N PHE A 115 5.80 -8.82 14.78
CA PHE A 115 6.93 -8.10 14.19
C PHE A 115 6.97 -6.63 14.67
N PRO A 116 7.22 -6.36 15.94
CA PRO A 116 7.02 -5.02 16.54
C PRO A 116 7.93 -3.91 15.99
N LYS A 117 8.89 -4.23 15.12
CA LYS A 117 9.81 -3.26 14.50
C LYS A 117 9.77 -3.30 12.98
N CYS A 118 8.81 -3.98 12.38
CA CYS A 118 8.72 -4.02 10.91
C CYS A 118 8.12 -2.74 10.35
N ALA A 119 8.43 -2.47 9.09
CA ALA A 119 7.71 -1.52 8.29
C ALA A 119 6.69 -2.26 7.41
N ILE A 120 5.46 -1.76 7.34
CA ILE A 120 4.42 -2.29 6.45
C ILE A 120 4.38 -1.45 5.19
N GLN A 121 4.55 -2.09 4.05
CA GLN A 121 4.26 -1.51 2.75
C GLN A 121 2.87 -1.95 2.32
N TRP A 122 1.98 -0.97 2.10
CA TRP A 122 0.68 -1.17 1.49
C TRP A 122 0.82 -1.10 -0.01
N GLU A 123 0.23 -2.08 -0.71
CA GLU A 123 0.27 -2.16 -2.17
C GLU A 123 -1.00 -2.81 -2.72
N ASP A 124 -1.43 -2.40 -3.92
CA ASP A 124 -2.60 -2.92 -4.62
C ASP A 124 -3.93 -2.76 -3.86
N PHE A 125 -4.06 -1.75 -3.01
CA PHE A 125 -5.33 -1.38 -2.40
C PHE A 125 -6.15 -0.51 -3.37
N ALA A 126 -7.44 -0.82 -3.52
CA ALA A 126 -8.34 0.04 -4.30
C ALA A 126 -8.35 1.47 -3.75
N ASN A 127 -8.48 2.46 -4.65
CA ASN A 127 -8.46 3.88 -4.30
C ASN A 127 -9.33 4.25 -3.07
N PRO A 128 -10.57 3.71 -2.90
CA PRO A 128 -11.38 4.02 -1.73
C PRO A 128 -10.80 3.52 -0.41
N ASN A 129 -9.90 2.54 -0.44
CA ASN A 129 -9.31 1.91 0.74
C ASN A 129 -7.89 2.41 1.02
N ALA A 130 -7.11 2.68 -0.04
CA ALA A 130 -5.68 3.00 0.06
C ALA A 130 -5.39 4.21 0.96
N SER A 131 -6.02 5.36 0.67
CA SER A 131 -5.82 6.58 1.47
C SER A 131 -6.36 6.45 2.91
N PRO A 132 -7.57 5.93 3.16
CA PRO A 132 -8.04 5.70 4.53
C PRO A 132 -7.16 4.78 5.36
N ILE A 133 -6.62 3.71 4.78
CA ILE A 133 -5.68 2.81 5.47
C ILE A 133 -4.39 3.56 5.81
N LEU A 134 -3.80 4.26 4.83
CA LEU A 134 -2.59 5.04 5.05
C LEU A 134 -2.78 6.06 6.19
N GLU A 135 -3.86 6.84 6.16
CA GLU A 135 -4.14 7.85 7.19
C GLU A 135 -4.39 7.23 8.58
N ARG A 136 -5.08 6.09 8.64
CA ARG A 136 -5.38 5.41 9.89
C ARG A 136 -4.13 4.90 10.60
N TYR A 137 -3.16 4.38 9.84
CA TYR A 137 -2.04 3.66 10.43
C TYR A 137 -0.70 4.38 10.39
N ARG A 138 -0.53 5.44 9.59
CA ARG A 138 0.75 6.16 9.42
C ARG A 138 1.37 6.72 10.70
N HIS A 139 0.56 6.95 11.74
CA HIS A 139 1.04 7.46 13.02
C HIS A 139 1.07 6.40 14.12
N ARG A 140 0.59 5.19 13.82
CA ARG A 140 0.55 4.07 14.77
C ARG A 140 1.70 3.10 14.52
N ILE A 141 1.98 2.79 13.28
CA ILE A 141 3.02 1.85 12.86
C ILE A 141 3.90 2.49 11.79
N SER A 142 5.12 1.98 11.63
CA SER A 142 5.96 2.35 10.49
C SER A 142 5.33 1.77 9.22
N SER A 143 4.67 2.59 8.42
CA SER A 143 4.01 2.14 7.19
C SER A 143 3.98 3.22 6.12
N PHE A 144 3.89 2.78 4.87
CA PHE A 144 3.68 3.64 3.70
C PHE A 144 2.87 2.90 2.65
N ASN A 145 2.25 3.65 1.75
CA ASN A 145 1.59 3.10 0.58
C ASN A 145 2.42 3.41 -0.67
N ASP A 146 2.87 2.35 -1.37
CA ASP A 146 3.76 2.49 -2.52
C ASP A 146 3.05 3.07 -3.74
N ASP A 147 1.77 2.70 -3.96
CA ASP A 147 0.96 3.24 -5.07
C ASP A 147 0.73 4.75 -4.95
N ILE A 148 0.68 5.27 -3.72
CA ILE A 148 0.50 6.70 -3.43
C ILE A 148 1.86 7.38 -3.30
N GLN A 149 2.68 6.96 -2.33
CA GLN A 149 3.88 7.67 -1.90
C GLN A 149 5.12 7.30 -2.71
N GLY A 150 5.33 6.00 -3.00
CA GLY A 150 6.46 5.54 -3.81
C GLY A 150 6.35 6.03 -5.25
N THR A 151 5.17 5.87 -5.85
CA THR A 151 4.88 6.37 -7.20
C THR A 151 4.98 7.90 -7.27
N ALA A 152 4.52 8.60 -6.23
CA ALA A 152 4.67 10.06 -6.15
C ALA A 152 6.14 10.48 -6.16
N ALA A 153 6.98 9.82 -5.37
CA ALA A 153 8.41 10.13 -5.27
C ALA A 153 9.11 9.96 -6.62
N VAL A 154 8.87 8.84 -7.32
CA VAL A 154 9.48 8.56 -8.64
C VAL A 154 8.97 9.52 -9.71
N GLY A 155 7.64 9.76 -9.76
CA GLY A 155 7.06 10.69 -10.72
C GLY A 155 7.56 12.11 -10.56
N VAL A 156 7.60 12.61 -9.35
CA VAL A 156 8.11 13.96 -9.03
C VAL A 156 9.61 14.08 -9.28
N ALA A 157 10.40 13.04 -8.98
CA ALA A 157 11.82 13.03 -9.31
C ALA A 157 12.06 13.23 -10.82
N GLY A 158 11.25 12.59 -11.67
CA GLY A 158 11.28 12.81 -13.11
C GLY A 158 10.94 14.24 -13.51
N VAL A 159 9.91 14.83 -12.90
CA VAL A 159 9.51 16.24 -13.14
C VAL A 159 10.61 17.20 -12.70
N ILE A 160 11.20 16.98 -11.52
CA ILE A 160 12.34 17.81 -11.04
C ILE A 160 13.53 17.71 -12.02
N ALA A 161 13.85 16.53 -12.50
CA ALA A 161 14.92 16.37 -13.49
C ALA A 161 14.62 17.15 -14.78
N ALA A 162 13.40 17.04 -15.29
CA ALA A 162 12.96 17.76 -16.50
C ALA A 162 13.02 19.29 -16.33
N THR A 163 12.52 19.82 -15.24
CA THR A 163 12.55 21.29 -14.97
C THR A 163 13.96 21.79 -14.80
N ARG A 164 14.83 21.03 -14.13
CA ARG A 164 16.28 21.37 -14.02
C ARG A 164 16.97 21.39 -15.37
N MET A 165 16.70 20.44 -16.24
CA MET A 165 17.26 20.42 -17.60
C MET A 165 16.82 21.64 -18.42
N LYS A 166 15.62 22.17 -18.19
CA LYS A 166 15.13 23.41 -18.80
C LYS A 166 15.67 24.69 -18.14
N GLY A 167 16.29 24.59 -16.97
CA GLY A 167 16.67 25.76 -16.17
C GLY A 167 15.49 26.49 -15.52
N GLU A 168 14.38 25.78 -15.31
CA GLU A 168 13.13 26.30 -14.73
C GLU A 168 12.88 25.66 -13.35
N ARG A 169 11.93 26.22 -12.59
CA ARG A 169 11.51 25.71 -11.28
C ARG A 169 10.15 25.01 -11.39
N LEU A 170 9.83 24.18 -10.41
CA LEU A 170 8.52 23.51 -10.34
C LEU A 170 7.39 24.55 -10.31
N ARG A 171 7.54 25.58 -9.51
CA ARG A 171 6.54 26.65 -9.35
C ARG A 171 6.27 27.47 -10.62
N ASP A 172 7.12 27.40 -11.61
CA ASP A 172 6.98 28.14 -12.86
C ASP A 172 6.14 27.36 -13.89
N GLN A 173 5.79 26.09 -13.58
CA GLN A 173 5.06 25.19 -14.46
C GLN A 173 3.57 25.09 -14.10
N ASN A 174 2.75 24.68 -15.09
CA ASN A 174 1.41 24.17 -14.86
C ASN A 174 1.40 22.66 -15.16
N TYR A 175 0.68 21.91 -14.38
CA TYR A 175 0.64 20.45 -14.45
C TYR A 175 -0.75 19.97 -14.77
N MET A 176 -0.85 19.07 -15.76
CA MET A 176 -2.10 18.42 -16.08
C MET A 176 -1.93 16.91 -15.93
N PHE A 177 -2.80 16.31 -15.15
CA PHE A 177 -2.88 14.87 -14.93
C PHE A 177 -4.03 14.30 -15.73
N PHE A 178 -3.74 13.34 -16.58
CA PHE A 178 -4.75 12.58 -17.31
C PHE A 178 -4.99 11.27 -16.59
N GLY A 179 -5.87 11.29 -15.60
CA GLY A 179 -6.19 10.25 -14.64
C GLY A 179 -6.08 10.75 -13.21
N ALA A 180 -7.06 10.42 -12.37
CA ALA A 180 -7.14 10.82 -10.95
C ALA A 180 -7.17 9.60 -10.02
N GLY A 181 -6.36 8.59 -10.32
CA GLY A 181 -6.10 7.45 -9.43
C GLY A 181 -5.14 7.79 -8.31
N SER A 182 -4.86 6.81 -7.42
CA SER A 182 -3.96 6.98 -6.27
C SER A 182 -2.61 7.55 -6.65
N ALA A 183 -2.01 7.07 -7.73
CA ALA A 183 -0.74 7.55 -8.25
C ALA A 183 -0.79 9.03 -8.67
N GLY A 184 -1.80 9.39 -9.49
CA GLY A 184 -1.98 10.77 -9.95
C GLY A 184 -2.21 11.74 -8.80
N LEU A 185 -3.05 11.38 -7.84
CA LEU A 185 -3.31 12.17 -6.64
C LEU A 185 -2.05 12.31 -5.78
N GLY A 186 -1.30 11.24 -5.57
CA GLY A 186 -0.05 11.27 -4.80
C GLY A 186 1.02 12.17 -5.44
N ILE A 187 1.20 12.07 -6.78
CA ILE A 187 2.14 12.92 -7.51
C ILE A 187 1.70 14.39 -7.42
N ALA A 188 0.41 14.67 -7.64
CA ALA A 188 -0.13 16.03 -7.57
C ALA A 188 0.06 16.65 -6.19
N GLU A 189 -0.20 15.88 -5.13
CA GLU A 189 -0.02 16.34 -3.75
C GLU A 189 1.45 16.65 -3.46
N LEU A 190 2.37 15.79 -3.85
CA LEU A 190 3.79 16.03 -3.63
C LEU A 190 4.30 17.22 -4.44
N LEU A 191 3.84 17.40 -5.68
CA LEU A 191 4.22 18.56 -6.52
C LEU A 191 3.79 19.89 -5.90
N TRP A 192 2.51 20.04 -5.51
CA TRP A 192 2.09 21.32 -4.95
C TRP A 192 2.79 21.64 -3.61
N ARG A 193 3.06 20.63 -2.80
CA ARG A 193 3.84 20.81 -1.55
C ARG A 193 5.26 21.32 -1.85
N LEU A 194 5.94 20.76 -2.83
CA LEU A 194 7.26 21.23 -3.25
C LEU A 194 7.24 22.63 -3.87
N MET A 195 6.16 22.99 -4.59
CA MET A 195 6.00 24.37 -5.05
C MET A 195 5.83 25.37 -3.89
N VAL A 196 5.18 24.96 -2.80
CA VAL A 196 5.11 25.75 -1.57
C VAL A 196 6.50 25.89 -0.94
N ASP A 197 7.28 24.81 -0.90
CA ASP A 197 8.68 24.88 -0.43
C ASP A 197 9.55 25.80 -1.31
N GLU A 198 9.23 25.95 -2.59
CA GLU A 198 9.84 26.92 -3.50
C GLU A 198 9.29 28.35 -3.35
N GLY A 199 8.35 28.59 -2.44
CA GLY A 199 7.83 29.90 -2.07
C GLY A 199 6.49 30.31 -2.71
N CYS A 200 5.71 29.37 -3.27
CA CYS A 200 4.28 29.61 -3.58
C CYS A 200 3.45 29.59 -2.31
N THR A 201 2.31 30.26 -2.32
CA THR A 201 1.24 29.92 -1.38
C THR A 201 0.60 28.58 -1.76
N GLU A 202 -0.06 27.94 -0.82
CA GLU A 202 -0.78 26.68 -1.10
C GLU A 202 -1.85 26.87 -2.20
N GLU A 203 -2.56 28.00 -2.15
CA GLU A 203 -3.59 28.34 -3.15
C GLU A 203 -2.98 28.50 -4.55
N GLU A 204 -1.87 29.24 -4.68
CA GLU A 204 -1.16 29.40 -5.96
C GLU A 204 -0.63 28.06 -6.49
N ALA A 205 -0.08 27.22 -5.62
CA ALA A 205 0.46 25.92 -6.02
C ALA A 205 -0.66 24.98 -6.50
N ARG A 206 -1.77 24.90 -5.76
CA ARG A 206 -2.93 24.08 -6.14
C ARG A 206 -3.58 24.54 -7.44
N ALA A 207 -3.68 25.83 -7.68
CA ALA A 207 -4.24 26.39 -8.92
C ALA A 207 -3.43 26.03 -10.17
N LYS A 208 -2.21 25.55 -10.03
CA LYS A 208 -1.34 25.09 -11.14
C LYS A 208 -1.47 23.61 -11.44
N VAL A 209 -2.23 22.85 -10.65
CA VAL A 209 -2.41 21.41 -10.79
C VAL A 209 -3.82 21.11 -11.24
N TRP A 210 -3.94 20.53 -12.41
CA TRP A 210 -5.21 20.20 -13.06
C TRP A 210 -5.34 18.69 -13.21
N MET A 211 -6.50 18.14 -12.93
CA MET A 211 -6.76 16.71 -13.07
C MET A 211 -7.99 16.45 -13.92
N VAL A 212 -7.89 15.45 -14.80
CA VAL A 212 -8.98 15.02 -15.67
C VAL A 212 -9.17 13.52 -15.50
N ASP A 213 -10.38 13.07 -15.30
CA ASP A 213 -10.75 11.66 -15.29
C ASP A 213 -11.73 11.30 -16.41
N SER A 214 -12.32 10.09 -16.37
CA SER A 214 -13.30 9.65 -17.37
C SER A 214 -14.59 10.47 -17.38
N LYS A 215 -14.84 11.30 -16.37
CA LYS A 215 -16.02 12.18 -16.26
C LYS A 215 -15.72 13.63 -16.60
N GLY A 216 -14.46 13.99 -16.80
CA GLY A 216 -14.01 15.31 -17.15
C GLY A 216 -13.04 15.93 -16.16
N LEU A 217 -12.98 17.28 -16.17
CA LEU A 217 -12.12 18.04 -15.27
C LEU A 217 -12.62 17.92 -13.82
N ILE A 218 -11.69 17.57 -12.92
CA ILE A 218 -11.94 17.58 -11.49
C ILE A 218 -11.61 18.96 -10.94
N VAL A 219 -12.57 19.57 -10.27
CA VAL A 219 -12.50 20.90 -9.68
C VAL A 219 -12.78 20.82 -8.19
#